data_2cf991236851a1969e75e4edef573273
#
_entry.id   2cf991236851a1969e75e4edef573273
#
_cell.length_a   1.000
_cell.length_b   1.000
_cell.length_c   1.000
_cell.angle_alpha   90.00
_cell.angle_beta   90.00
_cell.angle_gamma   90.00
#
_symmetry.space_group_name_H-M   'P 1'
#
loop_
_entity.id
_entity.type
_entity.pdbx_description
1 polymer ?
#
loop_
_entity_poly.entity_id
_entity_poly.type
_entity_poly.pdbx_seq_one_letter_code
_entity_poly.pdbx_strand_id
1 'polypeptide(L)'
;MTNSNKSFVLITGTTSGVGLNTLEPLIRGGWEVIAVNRSNLRAKNASIGKLSKEDLEHIHFVEIDLSDLNQVREGVGHILNEYGGHLKVIICNAAVYKPRLKRPERSMQGYENSMAVNHFGHFLLINLLIEDLTSSNSEITLNNQKVNFTPRVTILGTVTANYNELGGRIPIPAPADLGNLSGFENGFLSPISMANGKRFKPGKAYKDSKLCNMITVQELAKRYSPEKLISNSLYTGCVANTNLFRNTPWIFRFLFPLFQKFITRGYVSQRLAGERVALV
;
A
#
# COMPACT_ATOMS: atom_id res chain seq x y z
N MET A 1 -3.75 20.98 22.20
CA MET A 1 -4.49 21.69 21.14
C MET A 1 -5.38 20.66 20.48
N THR A 2 -6.69 20.86 20.49
CA THR A 2 -7.66 19.88 19.97
C THR A 2 -7.54 19.78 18.44
N ASN A 3 -7.48 18.55 17.92
CA ASN A 3 -7.39 18.20 16.49
C ASN A 3 -8.61 18.64 15.65
N SER A 4 -9.50 19.46 16.22
CA SER A 4 -10.85 19.74 15.69
C SER A 4 -10.92 20.32 14.27
N ASN A 5 -9.83 20.81 13.70
CA ASN A 5 -9.80 21.38 12.34
C ASN A 5 -8.80 20.68 11.39
N LYS A 6 -8.14 19.61 11.82
CA LYS A 6 -7.16 18.90 11.01
C LYS A 6 -7.78 17.74 10.27
N SER A 7 -7.37 17.53 9.03
CA SER A 7 -7.80 16.39 8.20
C SER A 7 -6.62 15.46 7.96
N PHE A 8 -6.81 14.17 8.23
CA PHE A 8 -5.73 13.19 8.20
C PHE A 8 -5.80 12.27 6.98
N VAL A 9 -4.63 11.99 6.43
CA VAL A 9 -4.40 10.93 5.46
C VAL A 9 -3.47 9.88 6.07
N LEU A 10 -3.87 8.62 6.05
CA LEU A 10 -3.03 7.50 6.46
C LEU A 10 -2.34 6.91 5.23
N ILE A 11 -1.02 6.75 5.30
CA ILE A 11 -0.24 6.08 4.26
C ILE A 11 0.68 5.03 4.84
N THR A 12 0.70 3.82 4.25
CA THR A 12 1.60 2.75 4.67
C THR A 12 2.89 2.73 3.85
N GLY A 13 4.04 2.47 4.51
CA GLY A 13 5.32 2.23 3.84
C GLY A 13 6.02 3.48 3.31
N THR A 14 6.31 4.43 4.19
CA THR A 14 6.95 5.72 3.85
C THR A 14 8.46 5.74 4.05
N THR A 15 9.10 4.60 4.28
CA THR A 15 10.56 4.52 4.50
C THR A 15 11.39 4.71 3.23
N SER A 16 10.79 4.67 2.05
CA SER A 16 11.49 4.81 0.76
C SER A 16 10.51 4.84 -0.42
N GLY A 17 11.04 5.06 -1.62
CA GLY A 17 10.32 4.87 -2.87
C GLY A 17 9.11 5.80 -3.02
N VAL A 18 8.02 5.25 -3.52
CA VAL A 18 6.78 6.00 -3.79
C VAL A 18 6.24 6.61 -2.50
N GLY A 19 6.06 5.83 -1.42
CA GLY A 19 5.48 6.31 -0.17
C GLY A 19 6.25 7.48 0.46
N LEU A 20 7.60 7.45 0.46
CA LEU A 20 8.40 8.58 0.94
C LEU A 20 8.20 9.83 0.06
N ASN A 21 8.06 9.64 -1.25
CA ASN A 21 7.87 10.75 -2.19
C ASN A 21 6.42 11.27 -2.23
N THR A 22 5.49 10.60 -1.57
CA THR A 22 4.10 11.04 -1.43
C THR A 22 3.94 12.03 -0.25
N LEU A 23 4.83 12.00 0.75
CA LEU A 23 4.70 12.81 1.96
C LEU A 23 4.63 14.31 1.65
N GLU A 24 5.63 14.86 0.95
CA GLU A 24 5.71 16.28 0.63
C GLU A 24 4.48 16.80 -0.14
N PRO A 25 4.01 16.14 -1.24
CA PRO A 25 2.80 16.56 -1.92
C PRO A 25 1.53 16.54 -1.06
N LEU A 26 1.39 15.56 -0.15
CA LEU A 26 0.25 15.52 0.77
C LEU A 26 0.28 16.70 1.75
N ILE A 27 1.44 16.97 2.37
CA ILE A 27 1.61 18.07 3.31
C ILE A 27 1.32 19.41 2.63
N ARG A 28 1.86 19.62 1.43
CA ARG A 28 1.56 20.82 0.62
C ARG A 28 0.07 20.96 0.25
N GLY A 29 -0.62 19.82 0.13
CA GLY A 29 -2.07 19.77 -0.03
C GLY A 29 -2.86 20.13 1.23
N GLY A 30 -2.19 20.38 2.36
CA GLY A 30 -2.81 20.75 3.64
C GLY A 30 -3.19 19.54 4.53
N TRP A 31 -2.67 18.35 4.23
CA TRP A 31 -2.95 17.15 5.01
C TRP A 31 -1.99 16.97 6.18
N GLU A 32 -2.53 16.53 7.31
CA GLU A 32 -1.75 15.84 8.35
C GLU A 32 -1.57 14.38 7.93
N VAL A 33 -0.36 13.84 8.05
CA VAL A 33 -0.03 12.52 7.51
C VAL A 33 0.22 11.51 8.62
N ILE A 34 -0.59 10.47 8.72
CA ILE A 34 -0.32 9.30 9.58
C ILE A 34 0.54 8.32 8.77
N ALA A 35 1.84 8.30 9.05
CA ALA A 35 2.82 7.48 8.36
C ALA A 35 2.99 6.12 9.05
N VAL A 36 2.32 5.09 8.54
CA VAL A 36 2.36 3.73 9.09
C VAL A 36 3.53 2.95 8.52
N ASN A 37 4.43 2.49 9.39
CA ASN A 37 5.66 1.80 9.00
C ASN A 37 6.02 0.68 9.97
N ARG A 38 6.74 -0.33 9.50
CA ARG A 38 7.30 -1.39 10.34
C ARG A 38 8.41 -0.92 11.29
N SER A 39 8.99 0.26 11.05
CA SER A 39 10.01 0.87 11.90
C SER A 39 9.92 2.38 11.79
N ASN A 40 9.49 3.01 12.87
CA ASN A 40 9.43 4.47 12.97
C ASN A 40 10.81 5.14 12.86
N LEU A 41 11.85 4.50 13.42
CA LEU A 41 13.21 5.03 13.32
C LEU A 41 13.66 5.18 11.87
N ARG A 42 13.42 4.14 11.04
CA ARG A 42 13.76 4.18 9.60
C ARG A 42 12.93 5.19 8.84
N ALA A 43 11.64 5.31 9.16
CA ALA A 43 10.76 6.28 8.52
C ALA A 43 11.16 7.72 8.84
N LYS A 44 11.41 8.03 10.11
CA LYS A 44 11.89 9.34 10.56
C LYS A 44 13.22 9.71 9.88
N ASN A 45 14.21 8.82 9.89
CA ASN A 45 15.50 9.08 9.26
C ASN A 45 15.38 9.32 7.74
N ALA A 46 14.53 8.56 7.06
CA ALA A 46 14.28 8.75 5.62
C ALA A 46 13.58 10.11 5.34
N SER A 47 12.66 10.52 6.20
CA SER A 47 11.94 11.78 6.07
C SER A 47 12.84 12.98 6.36
N ILE A 48 13.66 12.92 7.42
CA ILE A 48 14.64 14.00 7.78
C ILE A 48 15.61 14.27 6.62
N GLY A 49 16.03 13.24 5.89
CA GLY A 49 16.92 13.40 4.73
C GLY A 49 16.26 14.00 3.50
N LYS A 50 14.95 14.28 3.53
CA LYS A 50 14.19 14.69 2.35
C LYS A 50 13.27 15.88 2.54
N LEU A 51 12.72 16.07 3.73
CA LEU A 51 11.70 17.06 4.05
C LEU A 51 12.27 18.20 4.89
N SER A 52 11.62 19.37 4.86
CA SER A 52 11.93 20.45 5.76
C SER A 52 11.56 20.13 7.21
N LYS A 53 12.07 20.89 8.17
CA LYS A 53 11.67 20.75 9.58
C LYS A 53 10.19 21.03 9.78
N GLU A 54 9.67 22.02 9.06
CA GLU A 54 8.27 22.41 9.08
C GLU A 54 7.37 21.27 8.54
N ASP A 55 7.73 20.67 7.40
CA ASP A 55 6.98 19.51 6.86
C ASP A 55 6.96 18.34 7.84
N LEU A 56 8.03 18.10 8.60
CA LEU A 56 8.11 17.02 9.56
C LEU A 56 7.12 17.15 10.73
N GLU A 57 6.67 18.36 11.06
CA GLU A 57 5.68 18.62 12.11
C GLU A 57 4.27 18.11 11.73
N HIS A 58 4.02 17.93 10.43
CA HIS A 58 2.77 17.42 9.88
C HIS A 58 2.76 15.88 9.72
N ILE A 59 3.80 15.17 10.21
CA ILE A 59 3.89 13.71 10.08
C ILE A 59 3.80 13.02 11.43
N HIS A 60 2.80 12.16 11.57
CA HIS A 60 2.53 11.33 12.74
C HIS A 60 2.97 9.89 12.44
N PHE A 61 4.09 9.47 13.03
CA PHE A 61 4.65 8.15 12.77
C PHE A 61 4.02 7.09 13.67
N VAL A 62 3.39 6.08 13.06
CA VAL A 62 2.81 4.93 13.76
C VAL A 62 3.53 3.65 13.34
N GLU A 63 4.00 2.86 14.33
CA GLU A 63 4.72 1.62 14.07
C GLU A 63 3.75 0.44 14.01
N ILE A 64 3.62 -0.18 12.84
CA ILE A 64 2.81 -1.38 12.61
C ILE A 64 3.55 -2.27 11.61
N ASP A 65 3.84 -3.52 11.96
CA ASP A 65 4.22 -4.54 11.00
C ASP A 65 2.96 -5.17 10.38
N LEU A 66 2.70 -4.87 9.11
CA LEU A 66 1.55 -5.41 8.37
C LEU A 66 1.58 -6.94 8.22
N SER A 67 2.71 -7.59 8.48
CA SER A 67 2.79 -9.06 8.51
C SER A 67 2.28 -9.65 9.83
N ASP A 68 2.05 -8.82 10.85
CA ASP A 68 1.50 -9.23 12.14
C ASP A 68 0.11 -8.62 12.34
N LEU A 69 -0.91 -9.44 12.21
CA LEU A 69 -2.30 -8.99 12.32
C LEU A 69 -2.67 -8.51 13.74
N ASN A 70 -1.94 -8.91 14.77
CA ASN A 70 -2.14 -8.38 16.12
C ASN A 70 -1.62 -6.95 16.21
N GLN A 71 -0.42 -6.68 15.69
CA GLN A 71 0.10 -5.31 15.62
C GLN A 71 -0.81 -4.40 14.78
N VAL A 72 -1.43 -4.92 13.70
CA VAL A 72 -2.42 -4.15 12.93
C VAL A 72 -3.61 -3.75 13.81
N ARG A 73 -4.16 -4.67 14.63
CA ARG A 73 -5.28 -4.37 15.54
C ARG A 73 -4.91 -3.33 16.61
N GLU A 74 -3.77 -3.53 17.27
CA GLU A 74 -3.28 -2.63 18.30
C GLU A 74 -2.98 -1.23 17.74
N GLY A 75 -2.28 -1.16 16.61
CA GLY A 75 -1.95 0.10 15.96
C GLY A 75 -3.17 0.85 15.44
N VAL A 76 -4.19 0.14 14.92
CA VAL A 76 -5.46 0.77 14.55
C VAL A 76 -6.20 1.30 15.79
N GLY A 77 -6.20 0.57 16.91
CA GLY A 77 -6.75 1.07 18.17
C GLY A 77 -6.11 2.38 18.60
N HIS A 78 -4.78 2.48 18.51
CA HIS A 78 -4.06 3.74 18.74
C HIS A 78 -4.47 4.84 17.76
N ILE A 79 -4.56 4.53 16.46
CA ILE A 79 -4.96 5.52 15.43
C ILE A 79 -6.37 6.05 15.70
N LEU A 80 -7.33 5.19 16.06
CA LEU A 80 -8.70 5.61 16.37
C LEU A 80 -8.76 6.49 17.63
N ASN A 81 -7.96 6.18 18.65
CA ASN A 81 -7.92 6.98 19.88
C ASN A 81 -7.35 8.39 19.64
N GLU A 82 -6.32 8.52 18.81
CA GLU A 82 -5.63 9.80 18.60
C GLU A 82 -6.23 10.63 17.46
N TYR A 83 -6.76 9.99 16.41
CA TYR A 83 -7.14 10.64 15.15
C TYR A 83 -8.56 10.30 14.68
N GLY A 84 -9.33 9.52 15.45
CA GLY A 84 -10.69 9.11 15.08
C GLY A 84 -11.60 10.30 14.77
N GLY A 85 -12.49 10.13 13.77
CA GLY A 85 -13.36 11.16 13.24
C GLY A 85 -12.69 12.16 12.29
N HIS A 86 -11.35 12.20 12.23
CA HIS A 86 -10.57 13.13 11.41
C HIS A 86 -9.87 12.45 10.22
N LEU A 87 -9.84 11.12 10.18
CA LEU A 87 -9.29 10.35 9.07
C LEU A 87 -10.20 10.46 7.83
N LYS A 88 -9.62 10.81 6.68
CA LYS A 88 -10.34 11.01 5.41
C LYS A 88 -9.83 10.16 4.27
N VAL A 89 -8.57 9.76 4.31
CA VAL A 89 -7.94 8.97 3.24
C VAL A 89 -7.08 7.86 3.82
N ILE A 90 -7.20 6.67 3.25
CA ILE A 90 -6.31 5.53 3.51
C ILE A 90 -5.56 5.19 2.23
N ILE A 91 -4.22 5.26 2.24
CA ILE A 91 -3.35 4.90 1.13
C ILE A 91 -2.55 3.64 1.48
N CYS A 92 -2.94 2.51 0.91
CA CYS A 92 -2.26 1.23 1.04
C CYS A 92 -1.11 1.14 0.02
N ASN A 93 0.06 1.68 0.39
CA ASN A 93 1.24 1.73 -0.48
C ASN A 93 2.27 0.64 -0.14
N ALA A 94 2.44 0.25 1.13
CA ALA A 94 3.45 -0.72 1.54
C ALA A 94 3.35 -2.02 0.74
N ALA A 95 4.50 -2.55 0.29
CA ALA A 95 4.55 -3.83 -0.38
C ALA A 95 5.91 -4.50 -0.23
N VAL A 96 5.90 -5.83 -0.27
CA VAL A 96 7.09 -6.67 -0.35
C VAL A 96 7.07 -7.48 -1.64
N TYR A 97 8.26 -7.58 -2.28
CA TYR A 97 8.50 -8.40 -3.45
C TYR A 97 9.83 -9.12 -3.30
N LYS A 98 9.79 -10.44 -3.18
CA LYS A 98 10.96 -11.27 -2.89
C LYS A 98 11.12 -12.39 -3.93
N PRO A 99 11.44 -12.07 -5.19
CA PRO A 99 11.41 -13.03 -6.32
C PRO A 99 12.46 -14.13 -6.25
N ARG A 100 13.47 -14.02 -5.38
CA ARG A 100 14.55 -14.99 -5.25
C ARG A 100 14.36 -16.03 -4.15
N LEU A 101 13.26 -15.96 -3.41
CA LEU A 101 12.98 -16.95 -2.37
C LEU A 101 12.78 -18.34 -2.97
N LYS A 102 13.45 -19.33 -2.39
CA LYS A 102 13.29 -20.73 -2.72
C LYS A 102 12.16 -21.41 -1.93
N ARG A 103 11.85 -20.84 -0.75
CA ARG A 103 10.80 -21.29 0.17
C ARG A 103 10.00 -20.10 0.64
N PRO A 104 8.72 -20.25 1.01
CA PRO A 104 7.93 -19.14 1.53
C PRO A 104 8.48 -18.68 2.88
N GLU A 105 8.62 -17.38 3.04
CA GLU A 105 8.67 -16.77 4.37
C GLU A 105 7.24 -16.65 4.89
N ARG A 106 7.08 -16.76 6.21
CA ARG A 106 5.76 -16.72 6.84
C ARG A 106 5.64 -15.55 7.80
N SER A 107 4.43 -15.03 7.91
CA SER A 107 4.03 -14.03 8.91
C SER A 107 3.92 -14.67 10.30
N MET A 108 3.66 -13.87 11.33
CA MET A 108 3.44 -14.35 12.68
C MET A 108 2.24 -15.33 12.77
N GLN A 109 1.22 -15.14 11.94
CA GLN A 109 0.05 -16.01 11.85
C GLN A 109 0.21 -17.16 10.83
N GLY A 110 1.43 -17.37 10.32
CA GLY A 110 1.75 -18.49 9.42
C GLY A 110 1.42 -18.27 7.94
N TYR A 111 0.89 -17.13 7.53
CA TYR A 111 0.57 -16.83 6.13
C TYR A 111 1.83 -16.58 5.29
N GLU A 112 1.76 -16.84 3.98
CA GLU A 112 2.81 -16.45 3.04
C GLU A 112 3.03 -14.93 3.10
N ASN A 113 4.29 -14.51 3.20
CA ASN A 113 4.64 -13.15 3.61
C ASN A 113 4.20 -12.06 2.61
N SER A 114 4.20 -12.34 1.28
CA SER A 114 3.69 -11.36 0.31
C SER A 114 2.18 -11.19 0.44
N MET A 115 1.45 -12.27 0.68
CA MET A 115 0.02 -12.23 0.92
C MET A 115 -0.28 -11.54 2.26
N ALA A 116 0.48 -11.84 3.31
CA ALA A 116 0.31 -11.23 4.62
C ALA A 116 0.49 -9.71 4.59
N VAL A 117 1.62 -9.22 4.06
CA VAL A 117 1.94 -7.79 4.05
C VAL A 117 1.11 -7.02 3.03
N ASN A 118 1.08 -7.52 1.78
CA ASN A 118 0.50 -6.73 0.68
C ASN A 118 -1.02 -6.74 0.70
N HIS A 119 -1.64 -7.81 1.25
CA HIS A 119 -3.09 -7.96 1.24
C HIS A 119 -3.70 -8.06 2.65
N PHE A 120 -3.42 -9.09 3.45
CA PHE A 120 -4.13 -9.30 4.71
C PHE A 120 -3.96 -8.16 5.70
N GLY A 121 -2.74 -7.64 5.87
CA GLY A 121 -2.49 -6.50 6.74
C GLY A 121 -3.25 -5.25 6.32
N HIS A 122 -3.27 -4.94 5.03
CA HIS A 122 -4.05 -3.82 4.50
C HIS A 122 -5.56 -4.06 4.56
N PHE A 123 -6.01 -5.28 4.22
CA PHE A 123 -7.41 -5.65 4.31
C PHE A 123 -7.95 -5.49 5.74
N LEU A 124 -7.21 -5.98 6.73
CA LEU A 124 -7.58 -5.83 8.13
C LEU A 124 -7.57 -4.35 8.55
N LEU A 125 -6.52 -3.61 8.20
CA LEU A 125 -6.40 -2.18 8.50
C LEU A 125 -7.59 -1.39 7.94
N ILE A 126 -7.95 -1.61 6.68
CA ILE A 126 -9.12 -0.97 6.05
C ILE A 126 -10.40 -1.33 6.80
N ASN A 127 -10.65 -2.63 7.06
CA ASN A 127 -11.90 -3.07 7.69
C ASN A 127 -12.06 -2.54 9.12
N LEU A 128 -10.97 -2.34 9.86
CA LEU A 128 -11.01 -1.76 11.20
C LEU A 128 -11.21 -0.24 11.21
N LEU A 129 -10.82 0.46 10.13
CA LEU A 129 -10.93 1.92 10.02
C LEU A 129 -12.14 2.38 9.21
N ILE A 130 -12.81 1.47 8.49
CA ILE A 130 -13.81 1.85 7.49
C ILE A 130 -15.04 2.53 8.10
N GLU A 131 -15.48 2.15 9.29
CA GLU A 131 -16.59 2.80 9.99
C GLU A 131 -16.25 4.24 10.37
N ASP A 132 -15.08 4.47 10.96
CA ASP A 132 -14.60 5.81 11.30
C ASP A 132 -14.47 6.67 10.04
N LEU A 133 -13.88 6.13 8.99
CA LEU A 133 -13.68 6.80 7.72
C LEU A 133 -15.01 7.23 7.08
N THR A 134 -16.03 6.35 7.05
CA THR A 134 -17.31 6.60 6.38
C THR A 134 -18.33 7.35 7.26
N SER A 135 -18.12 7.41 8.57
CA SER A 135 -18.96 8.17 9.51
C SER A 135 -18.43 9.59 9.74
N SER A 136 -17.22 9.90 9.29
CA SER A 136 -16.60 11.20 9.46
C SER A 136 -17.29 12.28 8.61
N ASN A 137 -17.29 13.53 9.11
CA ASN A 137 -17.91 14.66 8.43
C ASN A 137 -17.36 14.83 7.00
N SER A 138 -18.23 15.12 6.04
CA SER A 138 -17.84 15.37 4.63
C SER A 138 -17.17 16.73 4.42
N GLU A 139 -17.34 17.70 5.32
CA GLU A 139 -16.64 18.98 5.25
C GLU A 139 -15.26 18.84 5.91
N ILE A 140 -14.22 19.19 5.18
CA ILE A 140 -12.82 19.20 5.67
C ILE A 140 -12.19 20.56 5.43
N THR A 141 -11.14 20.86 6.20
CA THR A 141 -10.33 22.08 6.01
C THR A 141 -8.96 21.70 5.49
N LEU A 142 -8.61 22.15 4.31
CA LEU A 142 -7.27 22.04 3.71
C LEU A 142 -6.75 23.42 3.35
N ASN A 143 -5.54 23.77 3.75
CA ASN A 143 -4.94 25.09 3.50
C ASN A 143 -5.88 26.26 3.86
N ASN A 144 -6.56 26.18 5.02
CA ASN A 144 -7.54 27.15 5.51
C ASN A 144 -8.80 27.30 4.62
N GLN A 145 -9.06 26.38 3.70
CA GLN A 145 -10.25 26.37 2.87
C GLN A 145 -11.15 25.18 3.25
N LYS A 146 -12.43 25.45 3.42
CA LYS A 146 -13.44 24.40 3.61
C LYS A 146 -13.84 23.81 2.28
N VAL A 147 -13.75 22.49 2.18
CA VAL A 147 -14.13 21.74 0.98
C VAL A 147 -15.01 20.55 1.35
N ASN A 148 -15.96 20.22 0.49
CA ASN A 148 -16.67 18.95 0.59
C ASN A 148 -15.79 17.84 0.05
N PHE A 149 -15.59 16.80 0.85
CA PHE A 149 -14.67 15.72 0.55
C PHE A 149 -15.30 14.36 0.85
N THR A 150 -15.35 13.51 -0.15
CA THR A 150 -15.75 12.11 0.06
C THR A 150 -14.54 11.30 0.51
N PRO A 151 -14.64 10.57 1.64
CA PRO A 151 -13.56 9.70 2.11
C PRO A 151 -13.06 8.73 1.06
N ARG A 152 -11.77 8.37 1.13
CA ARG A 152 -11.13 7.55 0.09
C ARG A 152 -10.30 6.40 0.65
N VAL A 153 -10.35 5.27 -0.06
CA VAL A 153 -9.39 4.16 0.09
C VAL A 153 -8.68 3.95 -1.23
N THR A 154 -7.38 4.18 -1.25
CA THR A 154 -6.53 3.97 -2.42
C THR A 154 -5.55 2.83 -2.16
N ILE A 155 -5.59 1.78 -2.98
CA ILE A 155 -4.65 0.66 -2.88
C ILE A 155 -3.72 0.68 -4.09
N LEU A 156 -2.40 0.74 -3.85
CA LEU A 156 -1.44 0.70 -4.95
C LEU A 156 -1.47 -0.67 -5.63
N GLY A 157 -1.93 -0.66 -6.87
CA GLY A 157 -2.05 -1.80 -7.75
C GLY A 157 -0.79 -2.09 -8.57
N THR A 158 -0.91 -2.99 -9.52
CA THR A 158 0.13 -3.33 -10.49
C THR A 158 -0.47 -3.90 -11.76
N VAL A 159 0.11 -3.56 -12.89
CA VAL A 159 -0.25 -4.19 -14.19
C VAL A 159 0.16 -5.66 -14.26
N THR A 160 1.10 -6.12 -13.40
CA THR A 160 1.57 -7.51 -13.43
C THR A 160 0.55 -8.52 -12.90
N ALA A 161 -0.51 -8.07 -12.24
CA ALA A 161 -1.64 -8.91 -11.83
C ALA A 161 -2.71 -9.04 -12.94
N ASN A 162 -2.66 -8.20 -13.97
CA ASN A 162 -3.62 -8.20 -15.08
C ASN A 162 -3.09 -9.04 -16.25
N TYR A 163 -3.76 -10.14 -16.60
CA TYR A 163 -3.36 -11.03 -17.70
C TYR A 163 -3.44 -10.35 -19.08
N ASN A 164 -4.28 -9.34 -19.24
CA ASN A 164 -4.40 -8.60 -20.50
C ASN A 164 -3.22 -7.65 -20.77
N GLU A 165 -2.47 -7.32 -19.72
CA GLU A 165 -1.28 -6.46 -19.81
C GLU A 165 -0.02 -7.27 -20.11
N LEU A 166 0.94 -6.69 -20.81
CA LEU A 166 2.22 -7.32 -21.11
C LEU A 166 2.91 -7.84 -19.84
N GLY A 167 2.95 -7.03 -18.80
CA GLY A 167 3.54 -7.41 -17.50
C GLY A 167 2.87 -8.60 -16.82
N GLY A 168 1.57 -8.77 -17.02
CA GLY A 168 0.82 -9.92 -16.51
C GLY A 168 1.03 -11.19 -17.33
N ARG A 169 1.21 -11.06 -18.66
CA ARG A 169 1.46 -12.18 -19.58
C ARG A 169 2.85 -12.78 -19.42
N ILE A 170 3.83 -12.00 -18.97
CA ILE A 170 5.19 -12.53 -18.74
C ILE A 170 5.13 -13.52 -17.57
N PRO A 171 5.41 -14.83 -17.82
CA PRO A 171 5.34 -15.84 -16.79
C PRO A 171 6.60 -15.85 -15.93
N ILE A 172 6.82 -14.75 -15.18
CA ILE A 172 7.97 -14.67 -14.27
C ILE A 172 7.46 -14.62 -12.82
N PRO A 173 7.43 -15.75 -12.16
CA PRO A 173 7.54 -17.15 -12.63
C PRO A 173 6.21 -17.72 -13.13
N ALA A 174 5.08 -17.05 -12.95
CA ALA A 174 3.75 -17.44 -13.39
C ALA A 174 2.78 -16.24 -13.37
N PRO A 175 1.65 -16.29 -14.12
CA PRO A 175 0.57 -15.30 -13.99
C PRO A 175 -0.08 -15.37 -12.60
N ALA A 176 -0.82 -14.30 -12.22
CA ALA A 176 -1.70 -14.35 -11.06
C ALA A 176 -2.79 -15.42 -11.29
N ASP A 177 -3.04 -16.22 -10.27
CA ASP A 177 -4.05 -17.28 -10.32
C ASP A 177 -4.42 -17.69 -8.90
N LEU A 178 -5.62 -17.34 -8.47
CA LEU A 178 -6.14 -17.68 -7.14
C LEU A 178 -6.77 -19.08 -7.09
N GLY A 179 -7.07 -19.66 -8.26
CA GLY A 179 -7.70 -20.97 -8.39
C GLY A 179 -9.02 -21.05 -7.62
N ASN A 180 -9.22 -22.16 -6.92
CA ASN A 180 -10.38 -22.40 -6.05
C ASN A 180 -10.16 -21.92 -4.59
N LEU A 181 -9.12 -21.14 -4.33
CA LEU A 181 -8.75 -20.62 -3.01
C LEU A 181 -8.35 -21.70 -1.98
N SER A 182 -8.01 -22.91 -2.40
CA SER A 182 -7.66 -24.01 -1.47
C SER A 182 -6.47 -23.68 -0.57
N GLY A 183 -5.58 -22.77 -0.99
CA GLY A 183 -4.51 -22.26 -0.12
C GLY A 183 -5.04 -21.45 1.05
N PHE A 184 -6.11 -20.68 0.87
CA PHE A 184 -6.77 -19.94 1.97
C PHE A 184 -7.46 -20.91 2.94
N GLU A 185 -8.19 -21.92 2.43
CA GLU A 185 -8.86 -22.93 3.25
C GLU A 185 -7.87 -23.71 4.11
N ASN A 186 -6.71 -24.03 3.58
CA ASN A 186 -5.65 -24.75 4.28
C ASN A 186 -4.69 -23.86 5.06
N GLY A 187 -4.98 -22.55 5.24
CA GLY A 187 -4.15 -21.61 5.99
C GLY A 187 -2.74 -21.45 5.43
N PHE A 188 -2.53 -21.71 4.14
CA PHE A 188 -1.21 -21.70 3.48
C PHE A 188 -0.20 -22.69 4.09
N LEU A 189 -0.65 -23.75 4.74
CA LEU A 189 0.21 -24.74 5.37
C LEU A 189 0.99 -25.55 4.33
N SER A 190 2.14 -26.06 4.74
CA SER A 190 3.06 -26.84 3.89
C SER A 190 2.38 -28.09 3.30
N PRO A 191 2.73 -28.48 2.07
CA PRO A 191 3.71 -27.89 1.14
C PRO A 191 3.14 -26.73 0.32
N ILE A 192 1.88 -26.42 0.51
CA ILE A 192 1.10 -25.44 -0.25
C ILE A 192 1.28 -24.06 0.37
N SER A 193 1.71 -23.10 -0.43
CA SER A 193 1.93 -21.73 0.05
C SER A 193 1.38 -20.70 -0.91
N MET A 194 0.52 -21.14 -1.84
CA MET A 194 -0.11 -20.27 -2.84
C MET A 194 -1.62 -20.30 -2.66
N ALA A 195 -2.29 -19.20 -2.99
CA ALA A 195 -3.74 -19.08 -2.90
C ALA A 195 -4.48 -20.20 -3.63
N ASN A 196 -3.98 -20.63 -4.80
CA ASN A 196 -4.53 -21.70 -5.60
C ASN A 196 -4.16 -23.13 -5.13
N GLY A 197 -3.63 -23.29 -3.93
CA GLY A 197 -3.25 -24.58 -3.38
C GLY A 197 -2.03 -25.26 -4.00
N LYS A 198 -1.30 -24.57 -4.89
CA LYS A 198 -0.11 -25.12 -5.57
C LYS A 198 1.18 -24.78 -4.84
N ARG A 199 2.29 -25.36 -5.31
CA ARG A 199 3.64 -25.16 -4.80
C ARG A 199 4.05 -23.69 -4.92
N PHE A 200 4.81 -23.21 -3.92
CA PHE A 200 5.30 -21.84 -3.82
C PHE A 200 6.09 -21.36 -5.06
N LYS A 201 5.71 -20.17 -5.55
CA LYS A 201 6.39 -19.44 -6.60
C LYS A 201 6.45 -17.95 -6.19
N PRO A 202 7.63 -17.41 -5.84
CA PRO A 202 7.74 -16.12 -5.17
C PRO A 202 7.17 -14.93 -5.95
N GLY A 203 7.40 -14.87 -7.27
CA GLY A 203 6.86 -13.80 -8.10
C GLY A 203 5.34 -13.90 -8.26
N LYS A 204 4.79 -15.13 -8.30
CA LYS A 204 3.35 -15.37 -8.32
C LYS A 204 2.70 -14.93 -7.00
N ALA A 205 3.34 -15.19 -5.85
CA ALA A 205 2.83 -14.77 -4.55
C ALA A 205 2.59 -13.24 -4.49
N TYR A 206 3.51 -12.45 -5.05
CA TYR A 206 3.31 -11.02 -5.21
C TYR A 206 2.13 -10.69 -6.13
N LYS A 207 2.05 -11.32 -7.31
CA LYS A 207 0.96 -11.09 -8.26
C LYS A 207 -0.40 -11.46 -7.67
N ASP A 208 -0.49 -12.60 -6.98
CA ASP A 208 -1.72 -13.04 -6.30
C ASP A 208 -2.16 -12.06 -5.22
N SER A 209 -1.23 -11.57 -4.39
CA SER A 209 -1.55 -10.56 -3.36
C SER A 209 -2.07 -9.26 -3.97
N LYS A 210 -1.53 -8.84 -5.10
CA LYS A 210 -2.01 -7.64 -5.81
C LYS A 210 -3.34 -7.85 -6.52
N LEU A 211 -3.62 -9.07 -7.01
CA LEU A 211 -4.96 -9.41 -7.52
C LEU A 211 -6.01 -9.35 -6.42
N CYS A 212 -5.72 -9.88 -5.22
CA CYS A 212 -6.60 -9.76 -4.06
C CYS A 212 -6.88 -8.29 -3.71
N ASN A 213 -5.88 -7.40 -3.80
CA ASN A 213 -6.06 -5.97 -3.57
C ASN A 213 -7.03 -5.33 -4.57
N MET A 214 -6.97 -5.72 -5.85
CA MET A 214 -7.91 -5.23 -6.87
C MET A 214 -9.34 -5.72 -6.60
N ILE A 215 -9.49 -6.96 -6.15
CA ILE A 215 -10.79 -7.51 -5.73
C ILE A 215 -11.33 -6.75 -4.53
N THR A 216 -10.48 -6.43 -3.54
CA THR A 216 -10.88 -5.63 -2.37
C THR A 216 -11.44 -4.27 -2.78
N VAL A 217 -10.80 -3.57 -3.72
CA VAL A 217 -11.28 -2.28 -4.25
C VAL A 217 -12.65 -2.44 -4.89
N GLN A 218 -12.85 -3.48 -5.71
CA GLN A 218 -14.16 -3.76 -6.34
C GLN A 218 -15.25 -4.07 -5.32
N GLU A 219 -14.94 -4.84 -4.28
CA GLU A 219 -15.88 -5.17 -3.21
C GLU A 219 -16.25 -3.96 -2.36
N LEU A 220 -15.30 -3.07 -2.07
CA LEU A 220 -15.58 -1.79 -1.40
C LEU A 220 -16.51 -0.92 -2.26
N ALA A 221 -16.25 -0.79 -3.57
CA ALA A 221 -17.08 -0.03 -4.48
C ALA A 221 -18.50 -0.58 -4.64
N LYS A 222 -18.72 -1.88 -4.41
CA LYS A 222 -20.07 -2.49 -4.40
C LYS A 222 -20.80 -2.25 -3.08
N ARG A 223 -20.07 -2.16 -1.96
CA ARG A 223 -20.66 -2.06 -0.60
C ARG A 223 -20.98 -0.65 -0.19
N TYR A 224 -20.26 0.33 -0.71
CA TYR A 224 -20.38 1.74 -0.36
C TYR A 224 -20.76 2.56 -1.60
N SER A 225 -21.72 3.46 -1.45
CA SER A 225 -22.04 4.40 -2.53
C SER A 225 -20.90 5.41 -2.72
N PRO A 226 -20.73 5.95 -3.94
CA PRO A 226 -19.64 6.92 -4.23
C PRO A 226 -19.69 8.19 -3.38
N GLU A 227 -20.86 8.53 -2.83
CA GLU A 227 -21.02 9.66 -1.91
C GLU A 227 -20.47 9.36 -0.51
N LYS A 228 -20.41 8.08 -0.11
CA LYS A 228 -19.90 7.64 1.19
C LYS A 228 -18.43 7.28 1.15
N LEU A 229 -17.99 6.62 0.07
CA LEU A 229 -16.62 6.16 -0.05
C LEU A 229 -16.20 6.03 -1.51
N ILE A 230 -15.08 6.65 -1.87
CA ILE A 230 -14.40 6.38 -3.12
C ILE A 230 -13.31 5.34 -2.87
N SER A 231 -13.42 4.18 -3.51
CA SER A 231 -12.37 3.16 -3.50
C SER A 231 -11.72 3.04 -4.87
N ASN A 232 -10.41 3.10 -4.92
CA ASN A 232 -9.67 3.00 -6.17
C ASN A 232 -8.39 2.18 -6.06
N SER A 233 -7.91 1.68 -7.20
CA SER A 233 -6.59 1.07 -7.31
C SER A 233 -5.75 1.88 -8.29
N LEU A 234 -4.62 2.39 -7.80
CA LEU A 234 -3.73 3.23 -8.59
C LEU A 234 -2.48 2.47 -9.04
N TYR A 235 -2.22 2.48 -10.35
CA TYR A 235 -0.92 2.12 -10.90
C TYR A 235 -0.13 3.40 -11.22
N THR A 236 0.90 3.66 -10.43
CA THR A 236 1.69 4.89 -10.52
C THR A 236 2.63 4.95 -11.74
N GLY A 237 2.72 3.87 -12.50
CA GLY A 237 3.71 3.63 -13.53
C GLY A 237 4.84 2.71 -13.04
N CYS A 238 5.77 2.37 -13.93
CA CYS A 238 6.90 1.51 -13.55
C CYS A 238 8.00 2.32 -12.86
N VAL A 239 8.05 2.23 -11.53
CA VAL A 239 9.07 2.90 -10.71
C VAL A 239 10.23 1.92 -10.47
N ALA A 240 11.04 1.70 -11.51
CA ALA A 240 12.08 0.66 -11.52
C ALA A 240 13.17 0.85 -10.46
N ASN A 241 13.43 2.09 -10.02
CA ASN A 241 14.49 2.44 -9.07
C ASN A 241 14.02 2.45 -7.60
N THR A 242 13.03 1.62 -7.22
CA THR A 242 12.57 1.55 -5.85
C THR A 242 13.18 0.38 -5.07
N ASN A 243 13.15 0.48 -3.74
CA ASN A 243 13.53 -0.61 -2.83
C ASN A 243 12.62 -1.86 -2.97
N LEU A 244 11.54 -1.79 -3.70
CA LEU A 244 10.72 -2.96 -4.04
C LEU A 244 11.55 -4.01 -4.78
N PHE A 245 12.46 -3.57 -5.66
CA PHE A 245 13.33 -4.43 -6.47
C PHE A 245 14.67 -4.78 -5.81
N ARG A 246 14.90 -4.41 -4.53
CA ARG A 246 16.18 -4.67 -3.82
C ARG A 246 16.60 -6.15 -3.81
N ASN A 247 15.64 -7.07 -3.84
CA ASN A 247 15.87 -8.51 -3.83
C ASN A 247 15.94 -9.13 -5.23
N THR A 248 15.97 -8.34 -6.31
CA THR A 248 16.18 -8.83 -7.68
C THR A 248 17.68 -8.91 -8.01
N PRO A 249 18.10 -9.69 -9.03
CA PRO A 249 19.49 -9.69 -9.49
C PRO A 249 19.98 -8.28 -9.83
N TRP A 250 21.28 -8.02 -9.61
CA TRP A 250 21.87 -6.69 -9.88
C TRP A 250 21.77 -6.30 -11.35
N ILE A 251 21.95 -7.27 -12.29
CA ILE A 251 21.79 -7.07 -13.72
C ILE A 251 20.38 -6.58 -14.05
N PHE A 252 19.35 -7.20 -13.46
CA PHE A 252 17.97 -6.75 -13.63
C PHE A 252 17.79 -5.31 -13.14
N ARG A 253 18.31 -4.96 -11.97
CA ARG A 253 18.21 -3.60 -11.41
C ARG A 253 18.91 -2.55 -12.29
N PHE A 254 19.96 -2.94 -13.01
CA PHE A 254 20.67 -2.05 -13.93
C PHE A 254 19.94 -1.92 -15.27
N LEU A 255 19.55 -3.02 -15.90
CA LEU A 255 18.95 -3.04 -17.22
C LEU A 255 17.47 -2.67 -17.24
N PHE A 256 16.73 -2.99 -16.19
CA PHE A 256 15.29 -2.79 -16.15
C PHE A 256 14.85 -1.32 -16.25
N PRO A 257 15.48 -0.34 -15.58
CA PRO A 257 15.18 1.08 -15.78
C PRO A 257 15.40 1.54 -17.22
N LEU A 258 16.47 1.07 -17.87
CA LEU A 258 16.78 1.38 -19.28
C LEU A 258 15.72 0.78 -20.22
N PHE A 259 15.37 -0.49 -20.01
CA PHE A 259 14.31 -1.15 -20.75
C PHE A 259 12.97 -0.39 -20.61
N GLN A 260 12.62 0.00 -19.39
CA GLN A 260 11.40 0.76 -19.13
C GLN A 260 11.42 2.17 -19.76
N LYS A 261 12.57 2.81 -19.82
CA LYS A 261 12.72 4.14 -20.39
C LYS A 261 12.69 4.14 -21.91
N PHE A 262 13.40 3.20 -22.55
CA PHE A 262 13.63 3.23 -24.00
C PHE A 262 12.73 2.28 -24.80
N ILE A 263 12.32 1.15 -24.22
CA ILE A 263 11.53 0.11 -24.92
C ILE A 263 10.04 0.25 -24.59
N THR A 264 9.67 0.18 -23.29
CA THR A 264 8.23 0.22 -22.93
C THR A 264 7.70 1.63 -22.75
N ARG A 265 8.59 2.62 -22.59
CA ARG A 265 8.26 4.03 -22.25
C ARG A 265 7.40 4.18 -21.00
N GLY A 266 7.40 3.14 -20.15
CA GLY A 266 6.62 3.08 -18.92
C GLY A 266 7.37 3.56 -17.67
N TYR A 267 8.62 4.04 -17.80
CA TYR A 267 9.42 4.51 -16.66
C TYR A 267 8.82 5.76 -16.03
N VAL A 268 8.69 5.71 -14.71
CA VAL A 268 8.24 6.85 -13.91
C VAL A 268 9.24 7.07 -12.77
N SER A 269 9.59 8.33 -12.50
CA SER A 269 10.43 8.68 -11.35
C SER A 269 9.68 8.45 -10.03
N GLN A 270 10.41 8.21 -8.94
CA GLN A 270 9.80 8.08 -7.61
C GLN A 270 9.02 9.33 -7.20
N ARG A 271 9.52 10.52 -7.57
CA ARG A 271 8.87 11.79 -7.29
C ARG A 271 7.53 11.89 -8.02
N LEU A 272 7.50 11.70 -9.34
CA LEU A 272 6.27 11.76 -10.13
C LEU A 272 5.25 10.69 -9.67
N ALA A 273 5.73 9.51 -9.29
CA ALA A 273 4.86 8.47 -8.73
C ALA A 273 4.24 8.90 -7.39
N GLY A 274 5.01 9.55 -6.52
CA GLY A 274 4.53 10.12 -5.26
C GLY A 274 3.50 11.23 -5.48
N GLU A 275 3.77 12.15 -6.42
CA GLU A 275 2.83 13.20 -6.82
C GLU A 275 1.50 12.61 -7.32
N ARG A 276 1.55 11.57 -8.16
CA ARG A 276 0.33 10.86 -8.63
C ARG A 276 -0.47 10.21 -7.50
N VAL A 277 0.21 9.67 -6.50
CA VAL A 277 -0.46 9.08 -5.32
C VAL A 277 -1.15 10.14 -4.48
N ALA A 278 -0.57 11.33 -4.36
CA ALA A 278 -1.15 12.42 -3.58
C ALA A 278 -2.38 13.08 -4.25
N LEU A 279 -2.62 12.81 -5.54
CA LEU A 279 -3.77 13.36 -6.29
C LEU A 279 -5.05 12.51 -6.15
N VAL A 280 -4.98 11.30 -5.56
CA VAL A 280 -6.12 10.37 -5.45
C VAL A 280 -6.73 10.34 -4.00
#